data_1816e29036ca954098add43ef990d8da
#
_entry.id   1816e29036ca954098add43ef990d8da
#
_cell.length_a   1.000
_cell.length_b   1.000
_cell.length_c   1.000
_cell.angle_alpha   90.00
_cell.angle_beta   90.00
_cell.angle_gamma   90.00
#
_symmetry.space_group_name_H-M   'P 1'
#
loop_
_entity.id
_entity.type
_entity.pdbx_description
1 polymer ?
#
loop_
_entity_poly.entity_id
_entity_poly.type
_entity_poly.pdbx_seq_one_letter_code
_entity_poly.pdbx_strand_id
1 'polypeptide(L)'
;TFPYLKQDIKYSVFDNVARVESDDRLLDIGYGCDQNRILMNVDKEGCEYSKVYVSNSEFIVKDGVSSMLTYLVGPMGVFGVYCVDEDGDESVYYVHKDNVESWNVITDEDGEKMQELSFDAWGNMSDSYDWYGYPTNDEIMFGRGYTGHEHLNDFGLINMNGRMYDPMMSMMISPDNNIQMPHMSQNFNRYSYCLNNPLKYNDPTGEWVESVVLGIAFGASNVVFNADKIDTFAEGMLLFGVGFVQGFLTEYTMGQSWYVQVGANTLTGALKSGVNEFVSIGDGSFEMTGNDWN
;
A
#
# COMPACT_ATOMS: atom_id res chain seq x y z
N THR A 1 -29.40 0.47 10.75
CA THR A 1 -28.98 1.80 11.29
C THR A 1 -27.72 1.56 12.07
N PHE A 2 -26.58 1.71 11.41
CA PHE A 2 -25.32 1.80 12.15
C PHE A 2 -25.35 3.14 12.88
N PRO A 3 -25.19 3.19 14.21
CA PRO A 3 -24.98 4.44 14.87
C PRO A 3 -23.63 4.98 14.36
N TYR A 4 -23.63 6.12 13.70
CA TYR A 4 -22.40 6.88 13.46
C TYR A 4 -21.70 7.01 14.80
N LEU A 5 -20.53 6.39 14.92
CA LEU A 5 -19.68 6.58 16.08
C LEU A 5 -19.38 8.07 16.14
N LYS A 6 -19.88 8.73 17.17
CA LYS A 6 -19.52 10.11 17.41
C LYS A 6 -18.04 10.13 17.78
N GLN A 7 -17.21 10.60 16.87
CA GLN A 7 -15.76 10.68 17.04
C GLN A 7 -15.34 12.13 17.12
N ASP A 8 -14.49 12.45 18.08
CA ASP A 8 -13.75 13.72 18.14
C ASP A 8 -12.33 13.48 17.62
N ILE A 9 -11.96 14.15 16.54
CA ILE A 9 -10.70 13.97 15.85
C ILE A 9 -9.82 15.18 16.04
N LYS A 10 -8.60 14.96 16.56
CA LYS A 10 -7.59 16.00 16.74
C LYS A 10 -6.45 15.79 15.77
N TYR A 11 -5.99 16.88 15.19
CA TYR A 11 -4.94 16.87 14.18
C TYR A 11 -3.65 17.44 14.75
N SER A 12 -2.53 16.98 14.19
CA SER A 12 -1.20 17.58 14.38
C SER A 12 -1.11 18.94 13.66
N VAL A 13 0.00 19.63 13.81
CA VAL A 13 0.29 20.88 13.09
C VAL A 13 0.47 20.68 11.57
N PHE A 14 0.55 19.43 11.11
CA PHE A 14 0.70 19.04 9.71
C PHE A 14 -0.57 18.38 9.15
N ASP A 15 -1.73 18.61 9.80
CA ASP A 15 -3.02 18.04 9.42
C ASP A 15 -3.12 16.50 9.46
N ASN A 16 -2.14 15.81 10.06
CA ASN A 16 -2.21 14.38 10.32
C ASN A 16 -3.08 14.10 11.55
N VAL A 17 -3.88 13.05 11.51
CA VAL A 17 -4.70 12.65 12.65
C VAL A 17 -3.81 12.21 13.81
N ALA A 18 -3.83 12.95 14.90
CA ALA A 18 -3.03 12.66 16.08
C ALA A 18 -3.83 11.92 17.16
N ARG A 19 -5.15 12.15 17.23
CA ARG A 19 -6.03 11.49 18.19
C ARG A 19 -7.42 11.31 17.61
N VAL A 20 -8.01 10.15 17.88
CA VAL A 20 -9.44 9.88 17.67
C VAL A 20 -10.03 9.41 18.99
N GLU A 21 -11.06 10.09 19.45
CA GLU A 21 -11.76 9.80 20.70
C GLU A 21 -13.24 9.49 20.40
N SER A 22 -13.72 8.38 20.89
CA SER A 22 -15.13 8.01 20.88
C SER A 22 -15.56 7.62 22.31
N ASP A 23 -16.83 7.31 22.55
CA ASP A 23 -17.38 7.16 23.89
C ASP A 23 -16.61 6.13 24.75
N ASP A 24 -16.08 5.07 24.16
CA ASP A 24 -15.44 3.93 24.84
C ASP A 24 -14.02 3.61 24.32
N ARG A 25 -13.47 4.43 23.44
CA ARG A 25 -12.19 4.13 22.74
C ARG A 25 -11.39 5.39 22.49
N LEU A 26 -10.08 5.23 22.62
CA LEU A 26 -9.12 6.27 22.35
C LEU A 26 -8.02 5.73 21.44
N LEU A 27 -7.70 6.47 20.39
CA LEU A 27 -6.54 6.25 19.52
C LEU A 27 -5.63 7.46 19.64
N ASP A 28 -4.36 7.21 19.96
CA ASP A 28 -3.29 8.21 19.91
C ASP A 28 -2.22 7.78 18.92
N ILE A 29 -1.81 8.70 18.03
CA ILE A 29 -0.77 8.45 17.02
C ILE A 29 0.36 9.45 17.21
N GLY A 30 1.59 8.94 17.37
CA GLY A 30 2.82 9.71 17.42
C GLY A 30 3.55 9.70 16.08
N TYR A 31 4.01 10.87 15.66
CA TYR A 31 4.74 11.07 14.40
C TYR A 31 6.17 11.51 14.64
N GLY A 32 7.07 11.08 13.77
CA GLY A 32 8.46 11.54 13.71
C GLY A 32 8.60 12.93 13.08
N CYS A 33 9.83 13.42 13.03
CA CYS A 33 10.14 14.71 12.39
C CYS A 33 9.93 14.67 10.85
N ASP A 34 9.90 13.51 10.27
CA ASP A 34 9.61 13.21 8.86
C ASP A 34 8.13 13.00 8.58
N GLN A 35 7.27 13.21 9.59
CA GLN A 35 5.82 13.00 9.57
C GLN A 35 5.39 11.53 9.39
N ASN A 36 6.32 10.57 9.41
CA ASN A 36 5.99 9.16 9.46
C ASN A 36 5.51 8.77 10.86
N ARG A 37 4.58 7.82 10.92
CA ARG A 37 4.13 7.25 12.19
C ARG A 37 5.26 6.48 12.85
N ILE A 38 5.47 6.72 14.12
CA ILE A 38 6.43 6.00 14.95
C ILE A 38 5.77 5.22 16.09
N LEU A 39 4.57 5.65 16.51
CA LEU A 39 3.85 5.06 17.62
C LEU A 39 2.36 5.15 17.38
N MET A 40 1.64 4.12 17.80
CA MET A 40 0.19 4.11 17.89
C MET A 40 -0.22 3.43 19.19
N ASN A 41 -1.12 4.05 19.93
CA ASN A 41 -1.74 3.48 21.11
C ASN A 41 -3.26 3.48 20.94
N VAL A 42 -3.87 2.34 21.26
CA VAL A 42 -5.33 2.19 21.34
C VAL A 42 -5.67 1.78 22.75
N ASP A 43 -6.56 2.52 23.38
CA ASP A 43 -7.15 2.20 24.67
C ASP A 43 -8.65 2.00 24.46
N LYS A 44 -9.14 0.82 24.76
CA LYS A 44 -10.56 0.48 24.77
C LYS A 44 -10.88 -0.37 25.98
N GLU A 45 -12.12 -0.37 26.44
CA GLU A 45 -12.52 -1.10 27.63
C GLU A 45 -12.06 -2.57 27.60
N GLY A 46 -11.09 -2.89 28.47
CA GLY A 46 -10.54 -4.23 28.64
C GLY A 46 -9.45 -4.66 27.65
N CYS A 47 -8.94 -3.75 26.82
CA CYS A 47 -7.83 -4.03 25.90
C CYS A 47 -6.94 -2.80 25.72
N GLU A 48 -5.65 -2.95 26.01
CA GLU A 48 -4.63 -1.96 25.74
C GLU A 48 -3.72 -2.47 24.60
N TYR A 49 -3.60 -1.69 23.53
CA TYR A 49 -2.87 -2.08 22.34
C TYR A 49 -1.91 -0.96 21.93
N SER A 50 -0.64 -1.29 21.80
CA SER A 50 0.41 -0.37 21.38
C SER A 50 1.19 -0.93 20.21
N LYS A 51 1.56 -0.08 19.27
CA LYS A 51 2.34 -0.44 18.10
C LYS A 51 3.45 0.58 17.85
N VAL A 52 4.68 0.10 17.66
CA VAL A 52 5.83 0.90 17.26
C VAL A 52 6.23 0.53 15.84
N TYR A 53 6.39 1.53 14.98
CA TYR A 53 6.73 1.36 13.56
C TYR A 53 8.22 1.65 13.35
N VAL A 54 8.93 0.69 12.75
CA VAL A 54 10.36 0.83 12.44
C VAL A 54 10.62 0.30 11.03
N SER A 55 10.77 1.20 10.06
CA SER A 55 10.92 0.85 8.65
C SER A 55 9.73 -0.01 8.16
N ASN A 56 9.98 -1.26 7.74
CA ASN A 56 8.98 -2.21 7.33
C ASN A 56 8.59 -3.23 8.43
N SER A 57 8.90 -2.91 9.69
CA SER A 57 8.56 -3.76 10.85
C SER A 57 7.64 -3.03 11.82
N GLU A 58 6.79 -3.78 12.47
CA GLU A 58 5.87 -3.35 13.52
C GLU A 58 6.10 -4.18 14.78
N PHE A 59 6.37 -3.49 15.88
CA PHE A 59 6.44 -4.11 17.21
C PHE A 59 5.12 -3.85 17.91
N ILE A 60 4.43 -4.91 18.29
CA ILE A 60 3.07 -4.88 18.79
C ILE A 60 3.07 -5.37 20.23
N VAL A 61 2.38 -4.63 21.10
CA VAL A 61 2.08 -5.06 22.47
C VAL A 61 0.57 -4.98 22.63
N LYS A 62 -0.07 -6.12 22.87
CA LYS A 62 -1.52 -6.22 23.10
C LYS A 62 -1.75 -6.96 24.39
N ASP A 63 -2.38 -6.31 25.38
CA ASP A 63 -2.68 -6.89 26.71
C ASP A 63 -1.44 -7.49 27.40
N GLY A 64 -0.27 -6.87 27.20
CA GLY A 64 1.01 -7.32 27.76
C GLY A 64 1.74 -8.40 26.95
N VAL A 65 1.13 -8.91 25.88
CA VAL A 65 1.73 -9.87 24.94
C VAL A 65 2.44 -9.10 23.83
N SER A 66 3.71 -9.44 23.53
CA SER A 66 4.50 -8.78 22.51
C SER A 66 4.70 -9.67 21.29
N SER A 67 4.58 -9.08 20.11
CA SER A 67 4.89 -9.73 18.83
C SER A 67 5.57 -8.76 17.87
N MET A 68 6.20 -9.30 16.83
CA MET A 68 6.83 -8.51 15.78
C MET A 68 6.35 -8.97 14.42
N LEU A 69 5.96 -8.04 13.58
CA LEU A 69 5.69 -8.27 12.17
C LEU A 69 6.74 -7.57 11.32
N THR A 70 7.25 -8.24 10.31
CA THR A 70 8.13 -7.64 9.30
C THR A 70 7.55 -7.90 7.92
N TYR A 71 7.26 -6.85 7.18
CA TYR A 71 6.71 -6.93 5.84
C TYR A 71 7.80 -7.23 4.83
N LEU A 72 7.65 -8.32 4.09
CA LEU A 72 8.56 -8.75 3.04
C LEU A 72 8.18 -8.03 1.75
N VAL A 73 9.05 -7.11 1.32
CA VAL A 73 8.78 -6.23 0.19
C VAL A 73 9.57 -6.67 -1.02
N GLY A 74 8.91 -6.83 -2.15
CA GLY A 74 9.48 -7.12 -3.46
C GLY A 74 9.19 -6.01 -4.48
N PRO A 75 9.52 -6.21 -5.74
CA PRO A 75 9.27 -5.25 -6.82
C PRO A 75 7.78 -4.90 -7.01
N MET A 76 6.89 -5.79 -6.59
CA MET A 76 5.43 -5.64 -6.66
C MET A 76 4.82 -5.29 -5.28
N GLY A 77 5.57 -4.59 -4.43
CA GLY A 77 5.13 -4.25 -3.08
C GLY A 77 5.25 -5.42 -2.09
N VAL A 78 4.47 -5.39 -1.02
CA VAL A 78 4.47 -6.44 0.01
C VAL A 78 3.97 -7.76 -0.58
N PHE A 79 4.74 -8.83 -0.41
CA PHE A 79 4.35 -10.18 -0.85
C PHE A 79 4.24 -11.18 0.30
N GLY A 80 4.69 -10.82 1.50
CA GLY A 80 4.61 -11.70 2.66
C GLY A 80 4.81 -10.94 3.97
N VAL A 81 4.58 -11.64 5.06
CA VAL A 81 4.77 -11.16 6.43
C VAL A 81 5.55 -12.22 7.21
N TYR A 82 6.67 -11.80 7.77
CA TYR A 82 7.41 -12.59 8.75
C TYR A 82 6.94 -12.17 10.14
N CYS A 83 6.49 -13.12 10.92
CA CYS A 83 5.94 -12.93 12.26
C CYS A 83 6.80 -13.62 13.30
N VAL A 84 7.04 -12.95 14.42
CA VAL A 84 7.62 -13.53 15.62
C VAL A 84 6.61 -13.32 16.74
N ASP A 85 6.15 -14.38 17.35
CA ASP A 85 5.17 -14.34 18.44
C ASP A 85 5.82 -14.11 19.83
N GLU A 86 5.02 -14.19 20.91
CA GLU A 86 5.48 -13.97 22.28
C GLU A 86 6.45 -15.03 22.79
N ASP A 87 6.37 -16.25 22.29
CA ASP A 87 7.24 -17.38 22.64
C ASP A 87 8.55 -17.37 21.83
N GLY A 88 8.65 -16.50 20.85
CA GLY A 88 9.75 -16.38 19.90
C GLY A 88 9.65 -17.34 18.74
N ASP A 89 8.48 -17.94 18.52
CA ASP A 89 8.23 -18.80 17.36
C ASP A 89 8.10 -17.95 16.10
N GLU A 90 8.78 -18.39 15.05
CA GLU A 90 8.87 -17.69 13.77
C GLU A 90 7.94 -18.31 12.74
N SER A 91 7.24 -17.49 11.98
CA SER A 91 6.33 -17.92 10.91
C SER A 91 6.38 -16.97 9.72
N VAL A 92 6.23 -17.50 8.51
CA VAL A 92 6.12 -16.71 7.29
C VAL A 92 4.74 -16.91 6.68
N TYR A 93 4.15 -15.82 6.26
CA TYR A 93 2.86 -15.83 5.57
C TYR A 93 3.00 -15.15 4.22
N TYR A 94 2.26 -15.62 3.23
CA TYR A 94 2.26 -15.05 1.89
C TYR A 94 0.96 -14.28 1.65
N VAL A 95 1.09 -13.13 1.02
CA VAL A 95 -0.02 -12.20 0.76
C VAL A 95 -0.38 -12.24 -0.72
N HIS A 96 -1.63 -12.57 -1.01
CA HIS A 96 -2.20 -12.55 -2.35
C HIS A 96 -3.11 -11.32 -2.49
N LYS A 97 -2.86 -10.52 -3.53
CA LYS A 97 -3.47 -9.21 -3.71
C LYS A 97 -4.31 -9.14 -4.97
N ASP A 98 -5.28 -8.22 -4.97
CA ASP A 98 -6.02 -7.84 -6.16
C ASP A 98 -5.26 -6.81 -7.02
N ASN A 99 -5.94 -6.29 -8.04
CA ASN A 99 -5.37 -5.33 -8.99
C ASN A 99 -5.16 -3.92 -8.42
N VAL A 100 -5.72 -3.61 -7.27
CA VAL A 100 -5.53 -2.34 -6.55
C VAL A 100 -4.69 -2.52 -5.28
N GLU A 101 -3.98 -3.65 -5.16
CA GLU A 101 -3.09 -4.00 -4.06
C GLU A 101 -3.81 -4.36 -2.74
N SER A 102 -5.13 -4.58 -2.75
CA SER A 102 -5.83 -5.05 -1.55
C SER A 102 -5.43 -6.48 -1.21
N TRP A 103 -5.20 -6.77 0.06
CA TRP A 103 -4.88 -8.11 0.53
C TRP A 103 -6.15 -8.96 0.57
N ASN A 104 -6.25 -9.91 -0.33
CA ASN A 104 -7.45 -10.72 -0.45
C ASN A 104 -7.32 -12.07 0.24
N VAL A 105 -6.15 -12.72 0.14
CA VAL A 105 -5.91 -14.01 0.75
C VAL A 105 -4.54 -14.01 1.42
N ILE A 106 -4.48 -14.59 2.60
CA ILE A 106 -3.25 -14.86 3.34
C ILE A 106 -3.10 -16.37 3.45
N THR A 107 -1.92 -16.90 3.08
CA THR A 107 -1.58 -18.31 3.22
C THR A 107 -0.35 -18.46 4.11
N ASP A 108 -0.23 -19.62 4.74
CA ASP A 108 0.99 -20.01 5.45
C ASP A 108 2.08 -20.56 4.51
N GLU A 109 3.15 -21.10 5.07
CA GLU A 109 4.29 -21.69 4.34
C GLU A 109 3.91 -22.93 3.54
N ASP A 110 2.91 -23.68 3.96
CA ASP A 110 2.39 -24.88 3.30
C ASP A 110 1.37 -24.56 2.20
N GLY A 111 0.99 -23.27 2.07
CA GLY A 111 -0.01 -22.78 1.13
C GLY A 111 -1.44 -22.95 1.61
N GLU A 112 -1.65 -23.31 2.88
CA GLU A 112 -2.97 -23.37 3.47
C GLU A 112 -3.54 -21.97 3.69
N LYS A 113 -4.82 -21.79 3.40
CA LYS A 113 -5.49 -20.50 3.52
C LYS A 113 -5.75 -20.16 5.00
N MET A 114 -5.09 -19.11 5.49
CA MET A 114 -5.25 -18.61 6.85
C MET A 114 -6.37 -17.57 6.96
N GLN A 115 -6.48 -16.68 5.99
CA GLN A 115 -7.53 -15.65 5.96
C GLN A 115 -7.91 -15.32 4.51
N GLU A 116 -9.19 -14.95 4.33
CA GLU A 116 -9.71 -14.38 3.09
C GLU A 116 -10.45 -13.09 3.42
N LEU A 117 -10.12 -12.01 2.71
CA LEU A 117 -10.68 -10.69 2.87
C LEU A 117 -11.33 -10.24 1.56
N SER A 118 -12.43 -9.53 1.66
CA SER A 118 -13.12 -8.94 0.53
C SER A 118 -13.52 -7.50 0.85
N PHE A 119 -13.31 -6.62 -0.11
CA PHE A 119 -13.61 -5.19 0.03
C PHE A 119 -14.48 -4.72 -1.14
N ASP A 120 -15.37 -3.77 -0.86
CA ASP A 120 -16.02 -3.03 -1.94
C ASP A 120 -15.02 -2.05 -2.59
N ALA A 121 -15.48 -1.34 -3.63
CA ALA A 121 -14.64 -0.38 -4.35
C ALA A 121 -14.09 0.74 -3.46
N TRP A 122 -14.69 1.01 -2.31
CA TRP A 122 -14.33 2.08 -1.40
C TRP A 122 -13.63 1.60 -0.12
N GLY A 123 -13.36 0.29 -0.02
CA GLY A 123 -12.62 -0.28 1.09
C GLY A 123 -13.49 -0.66 2.30
N ASN A 124 -14.82 -0.62 2.15
CA ASN A 124 -15.65 -1.25 3.16
C ASN A 124 -15.46 -2.77 3.05
N MET A 125 -15.21 -3.40 4.17
CA MET A 125 -15.11 -4.84 4.22
C MET A 125 -16.47 -5.45 3.82
N SER A 126 -16.48 -6.17 2.69
CA SER A 126 -17.67 -6.90 2.26
C SER A 126 -17.73 -8.17 3.07
N ASP A 127 -18.77 -8.23 3.86
CA ASP A 127 -19.17 -9.37 4.64
C ASP A 127 -18.26 -9.80 5.78
N SER A 128 -18.63 -9.28 6.86
CA SER A 128 -18.80 -10.01 8.09
C SER A 128 -19.72 -11.24 7.96
N TYR A 129 -19.95 -11.79 6.76
CA TYR A 129 -20.83 -12.92 6.54
C TYR A 129 -20.18 -13.93 5.62
N ASP A 130 -20.11 -15.18 6.04
CA ASP A 130 -19.72 -16.27 5.17
C ASP A 130 -20.78 -16.51 4.08
N TRP A 131 -20.47 -17.41 3.12
CA TRP A 131 -21.42 -17.81 2.06
C TRP A 131 -22.79 -18.29 2.60
N TYR A 132 -22.86 -18.70 3.86
CA TYR A 132 -24.08 -19.16 4.52
C TYR A 132 -24.80 -18.07 5.31
N GLY A 133 -24.26 -16.84 5.34
CA GLY A 133 -24.87 -15.69 6.03
C GLY A 133 -24.58 -15.65 7.53
N TYR A 134 -23.52 -16.30 8.00
CA TYR A 134 -23.05 -16.16 9.38
C TYR A 134 -22.07 -15.01 9.50
N PRO A 135 -22.18 -14.16 10.53
CA PRO A 135 -21.21 -13.10 10.74
C PRO A 135 -19.83 -13.71 10.98
N THR A 136 -18.88 -13.36 10.14
CA THR A 136 -17.47 -13.62 10.38
C THR A 136 -16.91 -12.46 11.19
N ASN A 137 -16.51 -12.74 12.42
CA ASN A 137 -15.88 -11.75 13.30
C ASN A 137 -14.36 -11.72 13.03
N ASP A 138 -13.97 -11.65 11.78
CA ASP A 138 -12.57 -11.78 11.44
C ASP A 138 -11.86 -10.45 11.65
N GLU A 139 -11.18 -10.33 12.77
CA GLU A 139 -10.11 -9.36 12.97
C GLU A 139 -9.09 -9.57 11.83
N ILE A 140 -8.69 -8.50 11.14
CA ILE A 140 -7.70 -8.61 10.06
C ILE A 140 -6.38 -9.07 10.67
N MET A 141 -5.89 -10.25 10.27
CA MET A 141 -4.79 -10.98 10.89
C MET A 141 -3.53 -10.11 11.12
N PHE A 142 -3.15 -9.29 10.16
CA PHE A 142 -2.00 -8.38 10.26
C PHE A 142 -2.41 -6.90 10.26
N GLY A 143 -3.69 -6.62 10.47
CA GLY A 143 -4.23 -5.26 10.48
C GLY A 143 -4.18 -4.55 9.13
N ARG A 144 -3.78 -5.21 8.03
CA ARG A 144 -3.71 -4.62 6.68
C ARG A 144 -4.65 -5.31 5.72
N GLY A 145 -5.30 -4.53 4.87
CA GLY A 145 -6.31 -5.05 3.95
C GLY A 145 -6.45 -4.23 2.68
N TYR A 146 -7.45 -3.37 2.62
CA TYR A 146 -7.75 -2.54 1.44
C TYR A 146 -6.54 -1.74 0.99
N THR A 147 -6.13 -1.94 -0.28
CA THR A 147 -4.95 -1.34 -0.91
C THR A 147 -3.64 -1.45 -0.10
N GLY A 148 -3.53 -2.53 0.74
CA GLY A 148 -2.40 -2.79 1.60
C GLY A 148 -2.26 -1.86 2.81
N HIS A 149 -3.25 -1.01 3.06
CA HIS A 149 -3.23 -0.05 4.16
C HIS A 149 -3.72 -0.65 5.47
N GLU A 150 -3.34 0.02 6.57
CA GLU A 150 -3.70 -0.40 7.91
C GLU A 150 -5.14 -0.01 8.26
N HIS A 151 -5.92 -1.02 8.64
CA HIS A 151 -7.29 -0.86 9.11
C HIS A 151 -7.33 -0.60 10.60
N LEU A 152 -8.06 0.42 10.99
CA LEU A 152 -8.37 0.77 12.37
C LEU A 152 -9.84 0.43 12.61
N ASN A 153 -10.15 -0.87 12.61
CA ASN A 153 -11.53 -1.39 12.61
C ASN A 153 -12.36 -0.86 13.78
N ASP A 154 -11.74 -0.70 14.96
CA ASP A 154 -12.40 -0.13 16.13
C ASP A 154 -12.92 1.30 15.91
N PHE A 155 -12.36 2.02 14.95
CA PHE A 155 -12.71 3.41 14.61
C PHE A 155 -13.40 3.52 13.25
N GLY A 156 -13.52 2.42 12.49
CA GLY A 156 -14.06 2.44 11.13
C GLY A 156 -13.22 3.24 10.13
N LEU A 157 -11.91 3.35 10.39
CA LEU A 157 -10.98 4.16 9.59
C LEU A 157 -9.89 3.28 8.97
N ILE A 158 -9.33 3.76 7.88
CA ILE A 158 -8.15 3.17 7.24
C ILE A 158 -7.03 4.20 7.23
N ASN A 159 -5.88 3.84 7.78
CA ASN A 159 -4.72 4.71 7.75
C ASN A 159 -3.94 4.50 6.44
N MET A 160 -4.02 5.48 5.56
CA MET A 160 -3.33 5.48 4.26
C MET A 160 -1.97 6.18 4.31
N ASN A 161 -1.27 6.11 5.46
CA ASN A 161 0.02 6.73 5.76
C ASN A 161 -0.07 8.26 5.88
N GLY A 162 -0.06 9.02 4.79
CA GLY A 162 -0.11 10.49 4.82
C GLY A 162 -1.44 11.04 5.32
N ARG A 163 -2.55 10.31 5.08
CA ARG A 163 -3.89 10.74 5.52
C ARG A 163 -4.70 9.57 6.06
N MET A 164 -5.69 9.89 6.88
CA MET A 164 -6.68 8.93 7.33
C MET A 164 -7.90 8.96 6.41
N TYR A 165 -8.45 7.78 6.10
CA TYR A 165 -9.56 7.57 5.18
C TYR A 165 -10.75 6.96 5.89
N ASP A 166 -11.94 7.46 5.59
CA ASP A 166 -13.20 6.91 6.04
C ASP A 166 -13.89 6.18 4.86
N PRO A 167 -13.92 4.84 4.87
CA PRO A 167 -14.51 4.08 3.77
C PRO A 167 -16.03 4.24 3.69
N MET A 168 -16.71 4.50 4.80
CA MET A 168 -18.15 4.76 4.82
C MET A 168 -18.52 6.08 4.14
N MET A 169 -17.71 7.12 4.33
CA MET A 169 -17.87 8.41 3.66
C MET A 169 -17.21 8.43 2.27
N SER A 170 -16.36 7.43 1.95
CA SER A 170 -15.56 7.37 0.73
C SER A 170 -14.65 8.59 0.55
N MET A 171 -14.13 9.13 1.66
CA MET A 171 -13.37 10.38 1.68
C MET A 171 -12.21 10.31 2.67
N MET A 172 -11.16 11.07 2.35
CA MET A 172 -10.12 11.41 3.33
C MET A 172 -10.69 12.35 4.40
N ILE A 173 -10.28 12.20 5.67
CA ILE A 173 -10.75 13.06 6.76
C ILE A 173 -9.85 14.26 7.03
N SER A 174 -8.73 14.37 6.28
CA SER A 174 -7.91 15.59 6.22
C SER A 174 -7.65 16.01 4.76
N PRO A 175 -7.45 17.33 4.50
CA PRO A 175 -7.28 17.83 3.14
C PRO A 175 -5.90 17.43 2.60
N ASP A 176 -5.82 17.12 1.30
CA ASP A 176 -4.54 16.95 0.59
C ASP A 176 -3.74 18.26 0.61
N ASN A 177 -2.47 18.21 0.94
CA ASN A 177 -1.58 19.36 0.91
C ASN A 177 -1.19 19.75 -0.53
N ASN A 178 -1.35 18.83 -1.48
CA ASN A 178 -0.96 18.99 -2.87
C ASN A 178 -2.17 18.98 -3.82
N ILE A 179 -2.13 19.79 -4.86
CA ILE A 179 -3.03 19.69 -6.01
C ILE A 179 -2.21 19.11 -7.16
N GLN A 180 -2.32 17.80 -7.36
CA GLN A 180 -1.48 17.06 -8.32
C GLN A 180 -1.76 17.47 -9.76
N MET A 181 -3.03 17.73 -10.11
CA MET A 181 -3.49 18.06 -11.46
C MET A 181 -4.32 19.34 -11.47
N PRO A 182 -3.68 20.53 -11.48
CA PRO A 182 -4.40 21.81 -11.40
C PRO A 182 -5.35 22.10 -12.57
N HIS A 183 -5.20 21.38 -13.70
CA HIS A 183 -6.09 21.49 -14.85
C HIS A 183 -7.33 20.60 -14.79
N MET A 184 -7.40 19.70 -13.80
CA MET A 184 -8.56 18.82 -13.56
C MET A 184 -9.39 19.35 -12.40
N SER A 185 -10.64 19.71 -12.65
CA SER A 185 -11.55 20.25 -11.62
C SER A 185 -11.78 19.30 -10.45
N GLN A 186 -11.74 17.99 -10.68
CA GLN A 186 -11.88 16.97 -9.65
C GLN A 186 -10.76 17.00 -8.61
N ASN A 187 -9.54 17.40 -9.01
CA ASN A 187 -8.40 17.46 -8.11
C ASN A 187 -8.46 18.65 -7.12
N PHE A 188 -9.39 19.57 -7.31
CA PHE A 188 -9.64 20.64 -6.32
C PHE A 188 -10.45 20.18 -5.12
N ASN A 189 -11.11 19.01 -5.18
CA ASN A 189 -11.63 18.36 -3.99
C ASN A 189 -10.50 17.66 -3.24
N ARG A 190 -9.92 18.36 -2.28
CA ARG A 190 -8.74 17.90 -1.50
C ARG A 190 -9.05 16.74 -0.54
N TYR A 191 -10.31 16.34 -0.41
CA TYR A 191 -10.77 15.22 0.42
C TYR A 191 -11.11 13.98 -0.40
N SER A 192 -11.11 14.08 -1.74
CA SER A 192 -11.42 12.93 -2.58
C SER A 192 -10.33 11.85 -2.51
N TYR A 193 -10.75 10.60 -2.43
CA TYR A 193 -9.89 9.45 -2.61
C TYR A 193 -9.84 9.07 -4.09
N CYS A 194 -8.64 8.83 -4.61
CA CYS A 194 -8.40 8.33 -5.97
C CYS A 194 -9.20 9.04 -7.07
N LEU A 195 -9.37 10.37 -6.98
CA LEU A 195 -10.17 11.19 -7.92
C LEU A 195 -11.60 10.64 -8.11
N ASN A 196 -12.18 10.01 -7.09
CA ASN A 196 -13.46 9.29 -7.11
C ASN A 196 -13.51 8.09 -8.10
N ASN A 197 -12.38 7.46 -8.37
CA ASN A 197 -12.29 6.25 -9.21
C ASN A 197 -11.32 5.22 -8.61
N PRO A 198 -11.67 4.62 -7.45
CA PRO A 198 -10.77 3.72 -6.69
C PRO A 198 -10.54 2.36 -7.36
N LEU A 199 -11.32 1.98 -8.37
CA LEU A 199 -11.07 0.77 -9.17
C LEU A 199 -9.98 0.94 -10.21
N LYS A 200 -9.64 2.20 -10.54
CA LYS A 200 -8.62 2.53 -11.54
C LYS A 200 -7.34 3.05 -10.90
N TYR A 201 -7.48 3.78 -9.82
CA TYR A 201 -6.39 4.47 -9.15
C TYR A 201 -6.19 3.88 -7.76
N ASN A 202 -4.95 3.93 -7.31
CA ASN A 202 -4.54 3.65 -5.94
C ASN A 202 -3.78 4.86 -5.38
N ASP A 203 -3.72 4.99 -4.08
CA ASP A 203 -2.94 6.00 -3.36
C ASP A 203 -2.07 5.32 -2.30
N PRO A 204 -0.88 4.81 -2.65
CA PRO A 204 -0.04 4.04 -1.72
C PRO A 204 0.52 4.87 -0.57
N THR A 205 0.58 6.19 -0.74
CA THR A 205 1.19 7.12 0.23
C THR A 205 0.16 7.91 1.05
N GLY A 206 -1.10 7.90 0.62
CA GLY A 206 -2.14 8.77 1.16
C GLY A 206 -2.02 10.24 0.72
N GLU A 207 -1.14 10.54 -0.23
CA GLU A 207 -0.91 11.89 -0.78
C GLU A 207 -0.88 11.92 -2.31
N TRP A 208 -0.59 10.79 -2.97
CA TRP A 208 -0.41 10.70 -4.40
C TRP A 208 -1.24 9.59 -5.03
N VAL A 209 -2.09 9.99 -5.97
CA VAL A 209 -2.91 9.06 -6.75
C VAL A 209 -2.08 8.45 -7.87
N GLU A 210 -2.02 7.13 -7.92
CA GLU A 210 -1.29 6.36 -8.93
C GLU A 210 -2.24 5.53 -9.81
N SER A 211 -1.92 5.41 -11.10
CA SER A 211 -2.67 4.54 -12.00
C SER A 211 -2.04 3.16 -12.10
N VAL A 212 -2.56 2.25 -11.35
CA VAL A 212 -2.14 0.83 -11.38
C VAL A 212 -2.34 0.23 -12.77
N VAL A 213 -3.45 0.58 -13.45
CA VAL A 213 -3.76 0.05 -14.78
C VAL A 213 -2.72 0.44 -15.82
N LEU A 214 -2.24 1.69 -15.82
CA LEU A 214 -1.20 2.13 -16.74
C LEU A 214 0.15 1.48 -16.43
N GLY A 215 0.52 1.40 -15.16
CA GLY A 215 1.74 0.71 -14.74
C GLY A 215 1.76 -0.74 -15.23
N ILE A 216 0.70 -1.49 -14.96
CA ILE A 216 0.56 -2.89 -15.42
C ILE A 216 0.58 -2.98 -16.95
N ALA A 217 -0.16 -2.11 -17.65
CA ALA A 217 -0.22 -2.13 -19.12
C ALA A 217 1.17 -1.88 -19.75
N PHE A 218 1.92 -0.90 -19.27
CA PHE A 218 3.27 -0.63 -19.73
C PHE A 218 4.26 -1.72 -19.31
N GLY A 219 4.14 -2.27 -18.11
CA GLY A 219 4.93 -3.41 -17.66
C GLY A 219 4.72 -4.62 -18.56
N ALA A 220 3.48 -5.03 -18.77
CA ALA A 220 3.14 -6.15 -19.63
C ALA A 220 3.58 -5.93 -21.07
N SER A 221 3.34 -4.74 -21.63
CA SER A 221 3.77 -4.42 -23.01
C SER A 221 5.28 -4.49 -23.15
N ASN A 222 6.05 -4.01 -22.16
CA ASN A 222 7.50 -4.06 -22.19
C ASN A 222 8.04 -5.50 -22.20
N VAL A 223 7.41 -6.40 -21.45
CA VAL A 223 7.71 -7.84 -21.48
C VAL A 223 7.37 -8.43 -22.85
N VAL A 224 6.19 -8.16 -23.38
CA VAL A 224 5.75 -8.69 -24.71
C VAL A 224 6.66 -8.21 -25.83
N PHE A 225 7.00 -6.92 -25.87
CA PHE A 225 7.86 -6.37 -26.92
C PHE A 225 9.33 -6.80 -26.85
N ASN A 226 9.76 -7.36 -25.71
CA ASN A 226 11.12 -7.85 -25.54
C ASN A 226 11.13 -9.36 -25.22
N ALA A 227 10.06 -10.07 -25.55
CA ALA A 227 9.93 -11.51 -25.23
C ALA A 227 11.04 -12.37 -25.86
N ASP A 228 11.58 -11.93 -27.01
CA ASP A 228 12.71 -12.56 -27.70
C ASP A 228 14.06 -12.42 -26.98
N LYS A 229 14.12 -11.56 -25.94
CA LYS A 229 15.31 -11.26 -25.15
C LYS A 229 15.19 -11.78 -23.70
N ILE A 230 14.13 -12.51 -23.38
CA ILE A 230 13.84 -12.99 -22.04
C ILE A 230 14.13 -14.47 -21.99
N ASP A 231 15.23 -14.84 -21.37
CA ASP A 231 15.62 -16.24 -21.18
C ASP A 231 15.29 -16.74 -19.75
N THR A 232 15.12 -15.81 -18.81
CA THR A 232 14.84 -16.14 -17.40
C THR A 232 13.64 -15.36 -16.84
N PHE A 233 13.01 -15.93 -15.82
CA PHE A 233 11.93 -15.24 -15.08
C PHE A 233 12.40 -13.90 -14.48
N ALA A 234 13.65 -13.83 -14.01
CA ALA A 234 14.22 -12.61 -13.44
C ALA A 234 14.33 -11.48 -14.46
N GLU A 235 14.72 -11.78 -15.70
CA GLU A 235 14.77 -10.79 -16.80
C GLU A 235 13.37 -10.27 -17.14
N GLY A 236 12.40 -11.17 -17.20
CA GLY A 236 10.99 -10.78 -17.40
C GLY A 236 10.50 -9.84 -16.33
N MET A 237 10.80 -10.09 -15.06
CA MET A 237 10.43 -9.23 -13.93
C MET A 237 11.14 -7.88 -13.97
N LEU A 238 12.41 -7.83 -14.35
CA LEU A 238 13.13 -6.55 -14.51
C LEU A 238 12.51 -5.69 -15.61
N LEU A 239 12.23 -6.29 -16.77
CA LEU A 239 11.59 -5.59 -17.89
C LEU A 239 10.17 -5.12 -17.57
N PHE A 240 9.42 -5.95 -16.84
CA PHE A 240 8.11 -5.56 -16.33
C PHE A 240 8.22 -4.34 -15.39
N GLY A 241 9.14 -4.37 -14.43
CA GLY A 241 9.37 -3.27 -13.49
C GLY A 241 9.72 -1.95 -14.18
N VAL A 242 10.59 -1.98 -15.19
CA VAL A 242 10.93 -0.78 -15.97
C VAL A 242 9.70 -0.24 -16.73
N GLY A 243 8.91 -1.11 -17.34
CA GLY A 243 7.68 -0.72 -18.02
C GLY A 243 6.65 -0.15 -17.05
N PHE A 244 6.52 -0.76 -15.88
CA PHE A 244 5.63 -0.28 -14.82
C PHE A 244 5.98 1.14 -14.39
N VAL A 245 7.26 1.41 -14.08
CA VAL A 245 7.74 2.76 -13.73
C VAL A 245 7.51 3.76 -14.89
N GLN A 246 7.69 3.30 -16.13
CA GLN A 246 7.41 4.14 -17.29
C GLN A 246 5.94 4.53 -17.39
N GLY A 247 5.02 3.58 -17.15
CA GLY A 247 3.59 3.85 -17.15
C GLY A 247 3.21 4.88 -16.11
N PHE A 248 3.73 4.71 -14.91
CA PHE A 248 3.56 5.65 -13.81
C PHE A 248 4.07 7.07 -14.14
N LEU A 249 5.31 7.17 -14.61
CA LEU A 249 5.89 8.48 -14.98
C LEU A 249 5.15 9.13 -16.15
N THR A 250 4.62 8.34 -17.09
CA THR A 250 3.84 8.87 -18.22
C THR A 250 2.56 9.53 -17.72
N GLU A 251 1.85 8.89 -16.78
CA GLU A 251 0.63 9.46 -16.22
C GLU A 251 0.92 10.68 -15.35
N TYR A 252 1.94 10.60 -14.50
CA TYR A 252 2.39 11.71 -13.66
C TYR A 252 2.72 12.97 -14.50
N THR A 253 3.30 12.79 -15.68
CA THR A 253 3.68 13.91 -16.56
C THR A 253 2.58 14.35 -17.52
N MET A 254 1.45 13.61 -17.61
CA MET A 254 0.31 14.02 -18.41
C MET A 254 -0.23 15.38 -17.92
N GLY A 255 -0.19 16.39 -18.80
CA GLY A 255 -0.61 17.75 -18.47
C GLY A 255 0.46 18.63 -17.83
N GLN A 256 1.63 18.10 -17.53
CA GLN A 256 2.79 18.90 -17.10
C GLN A 256 3.45 19.62 -18.29
N SER A 257 4.28 20.61 -17.98
CA SER A 257 5.02 21.34 -18.99
C SER A 257 5.97 20.41 -19.76
N TRP A 258 6.21 20.72 -21.02
CA TRP A 258 6.98 19.87 -21.96
C TRP A 258 8.37 19.45 -21.41
N TYR A 259 9.04 20.30 -20.63
CA TYR A 259 10.36 19.99 -20.06
C TYR A 259 10.27 18.91 -18.95
N VAL A 260 9.15 18.80 -18.20
CA VAL A 260 8.92 17.73 -17.22
C VAL A 260 8.71 16.41 -17.95
N GLN A 261 7.91 16.42 -19.03
CA GLN A 261 7.69 15.24 -19.86
C GLN A 261 8.99 14.74 -20.52
N VAL A 262 9.82 15.67 -21.02
CA VAL A 262 11.15 15.33 -21.58
C VAL A 262 12.04 14.74 -20.49
N GLY A 263 12.06 15.33 -19.29
CA GLY A 263 12.84 14.81 -18.16
C GLY A 263 12.43 13.39 -17.78
N ALA A 264 11.14 13.11 -17.65
CA ALA A 264 10.62 11.78 -17.33
C ALA A 264 10.94 10.76 -18.44
N ASN A 265 10.75 11.13 -19.71
CA ASN A 265 11.07 10.25 -20.82
C ASN A 265 12.59 9.97 -20.94
N THR A 266 13.42 10.95 -20.59
CA THR A 266 14.87 10.76 -20.55
C THR A 266 15.27 9.80 -19.43
N LEU A 267 14.66 9.93 -18.23
CA LEU A 267 14.90 9.05 -17.09
C LEU A 267 14.49 7.61 -17.41
N THR A 268 13.29 7.43 -17.98
CA THR A 268 12.82 6.10 -18.39
C THR A 268 13.66 5.49 -19.51
N GLY A 269 14.13 6.31 -20.44
CA GLY A 269 15.08 5.90 -21.48
C GLY A 269 16.42 5.43 -20.91
N ALA A 270 16.95 6.14 -19.93
CA ALA A 270 18.19 5.78 -19.24
C ALA A 270 18.03 4.48 -18.41
N LEU A 271 16.92 4.33 -17.69
CA LEU A 271 16.60 3.11 -16.96
C LEU A 271 16.48 1.91 -17.91
N LYS A 272 15.78 2.09 -19.03
CA LYS A 272 15.61 1.03 -20.03
C LYS A 272 16.94 0.64 -20.70
N SER A 273 17.78 1.62 -21.01
CA SER A 273 19.13 1.40 -21.55
C SER A 273 20.01 0.68 -20.53
N GLY A 274 20.00 1.11 -19.25
CA GLY A 274 20.73 0.47 -18.19
C GLY A 274 20.31 -0.99 -17.98
N VAL A 275 19.02 -1.28 -17.97
CA VAL A 275 18.52 -2.68 -17.82
C VAL A 275 18.91 -3.53 -19.04
N ASN A 276 18.83 -3.00 -20.25
CA ASN A 276 19.26 -3.73 -21.46
C ASN A 276 20.77 -4.01 -21.48
N GLU A 277 21.55 -3.16 -20.84
CA GLU A 277 23.01 -3.34 -20.70
C GLU A 277 23.37 -4.35 -19.60
N PHE A 278 22.55 -4.45 -18.55
CA PHE A 278 22.69 -5.46 -17.50
C PHE A 278 22.18 -6.85 -17.91
N VAL A 279 21.20 -6.92 -18.79
CA VAL A 279 20.70 -8.16 -19.40
C VAL A 279 21.51 -8.48 -20.63
N SER A 280 22.71 -9.01 -20.45
CA SER A 280 23.53 -9.45 -21.58
C SER A 280 22.95 -10.72 -22.19
N ILE A 281 22.55 -10.61 -23.45
CA ILE A 281 22.07 -11.72 -24.29
C ILE A 281 23.30 -12.50 -24.75
N GLY A 282 23.68 -13.49 -24.04
CA GLY A 282 24.78 -14.37 -24.44
C GLY A 282 24.85 -15.62 -23.57
N ASP A 283 24.52 -16.76 -24.14
CA ASP A 283 24.81 -18.13 -23.67
C ASP A 283 24.31 -18.51 -22.26
N GLY A 284 23.09 -18.17 -21.87
CA GLY A 284 22.42 -18.80 -20.71
C GLY A 284 23.10 -18.61 -19.36
N SER A 285 24.03 -17.67 -19.23
CA SER A 285 24.66 -17.29 -17.97
C SER A 285 24.41 -15.80 -17.70
N PHE A 286 23.82 -15.52 -16.55
CA PHE A 286 23.69 -14.18 -16.01
C PHE A 286 25.09 -13.70 -15.57
N GLU A 287 25.81 -13.02 -16.45
CA GLU A 287 27.01 -12.28 -16.07
C GLU A 287 26.65 -10.82 -15.80
N MET A 288 26.69 -10.43 -14.52
CA MET A 288 26.74 -9.03 -14.15
C MET A 288 28.10 -8.45 -14.57
N THR A 289 28.17 -7.86 -15.74
CA THR A 289 29.33 -7.06 -16.14
C THR A 289 29.27 -5.71 -15.43
N GLY A 290 29.55 -5.71 -14.13
CA GLY A 290 29.81 -4.51 -13.39
C GLY A 290 31.27 -4.12 -13.56
N ASN A 291 31.57 -3.23 -14.48
CA ASN A 291 32.71 -2.32 -14.40
C ASN A 291 32.68 -1.41 -15.62
N ASP A 292 32.23 -0.20 -15.40
CA ASP A 292 32.84 1.00 -16.06
C ASP A 292 31.97 2.20 -15.74
N TRP A 293 32.00 2.62 -14.46
CA TRP A 293 31.67 3.99 -14.08
C TRP A 293 33.01 4.72 -13.92
N ASN A 294 33.44 5.39 -14.97
CA ASN A 294 34.41 6.49 -14.93
C ASN A 294 33.73 7.80 -15.28
#